data_3de5059116bf3c421a05ec4a343958ab
#
_entry.id   3de5059116bf3c421a05ec4a343958ab
#
_cell.length_a   1.000
_cell.length_b   1.000
_cell.length_c   1.000
_cell.angle_alpha   90.00
_cell.angle_beta   90.00
_cell.angle_gamma   90.00
#
_symmetry.space_group_name_H-M   'P 1'
#
loop_
_entity.id
_entity.type
_entity.pdbx_description
1 polymer ?
#
loop_
_entity_poly.entity_id
_entity_poly.type
_entity_poly.pdbx_seq_one_letter_code
_entity_poly.pdbx_strand_id
1 'polypeptide(L)'
;VLFEEKLNRYPGQSQYFLCGPAEMVFEVKDCLTQMGVDSKHLHFELFTTAGMTTARAQQEEKVNAEAKIRMKLDGLEFEFDYTGKETNILDAALKNGADLPFACKGGVCSTCKAHCDEGEVSMAVNYALEPDEVEAGYVLTCQSRPKSKFVYINFDK
;
A
#
# COMPACT_ATOMS: atom_id res chain seq x y z
N VAL A 1 1.62 3.20 32.57
CA VAL A 1 2.18 4.13 33.57
C VAL A 1 3.49 4.73 33.09
N LEU A 2 4.53 3.95 32.75
CA LEU A 2 5.83 4.51 32.29
C LEU A 2 5.76 5.15 30.89
N PHE A 3 4.87 4.66 30.05
CA PHE A 3 4.66 5.11 28.68
C PHE A 3 3.92 6.46 28.64
N GLU A 4 2.86 6.62 29.42
CA GLU A 4 2.06 7.84 29.47
C GLU A 4 2.83 9.06 30.00
N GLU A 5 3.63 8.89 31.05
CA GLU A 5 4.37 10.01 31.65
C GLU A 5 5.56 10.50 30.81
N LYS A 6 6.20 9.64 30.03
CA LYS A 6 7.42 10.00 29.29
C LYS A 6 7.16 10.37 27.84
N LEU A 7 6.21 9.71 27.18
CA LEU A 7 5.90 9.93 25.76
C LEU A 7 4.95 11.11 25.53
N ASN A 8 4.08 11.40 26.48
CA ASN A 8 3.11 12.50 26.35
C ASN A 8 3.64 13.85 26.82
N ARG A 9 4.96 13.99 27.03
CA ARG A 9 5.57 15.24 27.50
C ARG A 9 5.49 16.37 26.49
N TYR A 10 5.34 16.06 25.19
CA TYR A 10 5.21 17.01 24.09
C TYR A 10 4.22 16.49 23.05
N PRO A 11 2.92 16.42 23.35
CA PRO A 11 1.92 15.99 22.39
C PRO A 11 1.92 16.95 21.19
N GLY A 12 1.99 16.40 19.98
CA GLY A 12 2.00 17.16 18.74
C GLY A 12 3.38 17.66 18.27
N GLN A 13 4.46 17.41 19.02
CA GLN A 13 5.84 17.72 18.59
C GLN A 13 6.73 16.46 18.46
N SER A 14 6.28 15.34 19.01
CA SER A 14 7.03 14.09 18.95
C SER A 14 6.75 13.34 17.66
N GLN A 15 7.80 12.77 17.06
CA GLN A 15 7.71 11.81 15.96
C GLN A 15 8.03 10.42 16.50
N TYR A 16 7.24 9.43 16.13
CA TYR A 16 7.37 8.05 16.62
C TYR A 16 7.81 7.16 15.48
N PHE A 17 8.94 6.48 15.67
CA PHE A 17 9.50 5.55 14.68
C PHE A 17 9.43 4.15 15.25
N LEU A 18 8.67 3.28 14.60
CA LEU A 18 8.45 1.89 14.99
C LEU A 18 9.12 0.98 13.97
N CYS A 19 9.93 0.03 14.43
CA CYS A 19 10.58 -0.92 13.55
C CYS A 19 10.56 -2.30 14.19
N GLY A 20 10.10 -3.32 13.45
CA GLY A 20 10.04 -4.68 13.98
C GLY A 20 9.04 -5.60 13.27
N PRO A 21 8.72 -6.75 13.90
CA PRO A 21 7.68 -7.64 13.41
C PRO A 21 6.32 -6.93 13.31
N ALA A 22 5.54 -7.27 12.28
CA ALA A 22 4.27 -6.61 11.97
C ALA A 22 3.31 -6.56 13.16
N GLU A 23 3.13 -7.67 13.87
CA GLU A 23 2.25 -7.75 15.02
C GLU A 23 2.62 -6.74 16.11
N MET A 24 3.91 -6.68 16.48
CA MET A 24 4.40 -5.73 17.47
C MET A 24 4.19 -4.28 17.04
N VAL A 25 4.52 -3.97 15.78
CA VAL A 25 4.40 -2.60 15.25
C VAL A 25 2.94 -2.16 15.25
N PHE A 26 2.02 -3.02 14.81
CA PHE A 26 0.59 -2.69 14.78
C PHE A 26 0.00 -2.53 16.17
N GLU A 27 0.34 -3.38 17.12
CA GLU A 27 -0.10 -3.22 18.52
C GLU A 27 0.35 -1.89 19.12
N VAL A 28 1.63 -1.52 18.91
CA VAL A 28 2.16 -0.25 19.40
C VAL A 28 1.52 0.94 18.68
N LYS A 29 1.33 0.86 17.36
CA LYS A 29 0.63 1.89 16.57
C LYS A 29 -0.79 2.11 17.09
N ASP A 30 -1.54 1.03 17.27
CA ASP A 30 -2.93 1.10 17.76
C ASP A 30 -2.99 1.72 19.16
N CYS A 31 -2.06 1.35 20.05
CA CYS A 31 -1.93 1.93 21.38
C CYS A 31 -1.65 3.45 21.32
N LEU A 32 -0.69 3.88 20.49
CA LEU A 32 -0.36 5.29 20.32
C LEU A 32 -1.54 6.12 19.74
N THR A 33 -2.26 5.53 18.78
CA THR A 33 -3.46 6.15 18.20
C THR A 33 -4.57 6.31 19.25
N GLN A 34 -4.80 5.30 20.09
CA GLN A 34 -5.75 5.38 21.21
C GLN A 34 -5.34 6.43 22.25
N MET A 35 -4.05 6.71 22.39
CA MET A 35 -3.51 7.77 23.25
C MET A 35 -3.61 9.16 22.59
N GLY A 36 -4.16 9.29 21.38
CA GLY A 36 -4.38 10.54 20.68
C GLY A 36 -3.21 11.02 19.83
N VAL A 37 -2.25 10.15 19.50
CA VAL A 37 -1.17 10.47 18.56
C VAL A 37 -1.75 10.44 17.14
N ASP A 38 -1.55 11.54 16.39
CA ASP A 38 -1.97 11.67 15.00
C ASP A 38 -1.13 10.74 14.11
N SER A 39 -1.75 10.11 13.12
CA SER A 39 -1.10 9.18 12.18
C SER A 39 0.10 9.78 11.46
N LYS A 40 0.08 11.06 11.15
CA LYS A 40 1.20 11.79 10.52
C LYS A 40 2.49 11.83 11.36
N HIS A 41 2.40 11.54 12.65
CA HIS A 41 3.54 11.45 13.56
C HIS A 41 4.01 10.02 13.81
N LEU A 42 3.36 9.02 13.19
CA LEU A 42 3.66 7.59 13.34
C LEU A 42 4.35 7.08 12.08
N HIS A 43 5.63 6.79 12.17
CA HIS A 43 6.45 6.24 11.11
C HIS A 43 6.82 4.80 11.46
N PHE A 44 6.69 3.87 10.52
CA PHE A 44 7.03 2.48 10.82
C PHE A 44 7.61 1.73 9.64
N GLU A 45 8.47 0.80 9.96
CA GLU A 45 9.04 -0.18 9.04
C GLU A 45 8.76 -1.59 9.56
N LEU A 46 8.27 -2.46 8.68
CA LEU A 46 7.99 -3.84 9.04
C LEU A 46 9.11 -4.76 8.58
N PHE A 47 9.51 -5.68 9.46
CA PHE A 47 10.31 -6.82 9.03
C PHE A 47 9.40 -7.79 8.28
N THR A 48 9.28 -7.60 6.96
CA THR A 48 8.54 -8.52 6.12
C THR A 48 9.45 -9.68 5.72
N THR A 49 9.24 -10.85 6.28
CA THR A 49 9.74 -12.07 5.65
C THR A 49 8.85 -12.37 4.45
N ALA A 50 9.47 -12.65 3.30
CA ALA A 50 8.77 -13.10 2.10
C ALA A 50 7.87 -14.29 2.46
N GLY A 51 6.54 -14.09 2.49
CA GLY A 51 5.58 -15.13 2.88
C GLY A 51 4.49 -14.70 3.87
N MET A 52 4.58 -13.54 4.50
CA MET A 52 3.48 -13.01 5.32
C MET A 52 2.38 -12.39 4.43
N THR A 53 1.62 -13.24 3.77
CA THR A 53 0.27 -12.87 3.36
C THR A 53 -0.55 -12.77 4.63
N THR A 54 -0.75 -11.55 5.10
CA THR A 54 -1.61 -11.31 6.26
C THR A 54 -3.00 -11.87 5.98
N ALA A 55 -3.46 -12.78 6.83
CA ALA A 55 -4.75 -13.46 6.77
C ALA A 55 -5.96 -12.50 6.93
N ARG A 56 -5.77 -11.19 6.76
CA ARG A 56 -6.80 -10.15 6.91
C ARG A 56 -7.35 -9.62 5.58
N ALA A 57 -6.87 -10.12 4.44
CA ALA A 57 -7.27 -9.66 3.10
C ALA A 57 -8.34 -10.57 2.43
N GLN A 58 -9.28 -11.10 3.19
CA GLN A 58 -10.44 -11.84 2.65
C GLN A 58 -11.73 -11.08 2.88
N GLN A 59 -11.80 -9.82 2.45
CA GLN A 59 -13.08 -9.29 1.99
C GLN A 59 -13.14 -9.59 0.50
N GLU A 60 -14.02 -10.52 0.13
CA GLU A 60 -14.35 -10.86 -1.27
C GLU A 60 -15.10 -9.69 -1.92
N GLU A 61 -14.41 -8.59 -2.16
CA GLU A 61 -14.88 -7.63 -3.15
C GLU A 61 -14.75 -8.28 -4.54
N LYS A 62 -15.74 -8.08 -5.40
CA LYS A 62 -15.75 -8.55 -6.78
C LYS A 62 -14.53 -7.99 -7.53
N VAL A 63 -13.42 -8.70 -7.46
CA VAL A 63 -12.23 -8.43 -8.26
C VAL A 63 -12.50 -9.03 -9.64
N ASN A 64 -12.33 -8.26 -10.69
CA ASN A 64 -12.40 -8.81 -12.04
C ASN A 64 -11.21 -9.77 -12.21
N ALA A 65 -11.55 -11.04 -12.55
CA ALA A 65 -10.53 -12.04 -12.80
C ALA A 65 -9.69 -11.75 -14.07
N GLU A 66 -10.22 -10.91 -14.96
CA GLU A 66 -9.56 -10.53 -16.22
C GLU A 66 -9.76 -9.04 -16.46
N ALA A 67 -8.68 -8.34 -16.74
CA ALA A 67 -8.68 -6.92 -17.05
C ALA A 67 -7.51 -6.55 -17.97
N LYS A 68 -7.66 -5.53 -18.77
CA LYS A 68 -6.56 -4.93 -19.53
C LYS A 68 -5.95 -3.81 -18.67
N ILE A 69 -4.66 -3.90 -18.45
CA ILE A 69 -3.91 -2.91 -17.67
C ILE A 69 -3.01 -2.13 -18.63
N ARG A 70 -3.14 -0.80 -18.60
CA ARG A 70 -2.18 0.13 -19.21
C ARG A 70 -1.38 0.76 -18.09
N MET A 71 -0.08 0.86 -18.29
CA MET A 71 0.82 1.53 -17.35
C MET A 71 1.69 2.55 -18.05
N LYS A 72 2.03 3.63 -17.32
CA LYS A 72 2.95 4.66 -17.75
C LYS A 72 4.06 4.82 -16.72
N LEU A 73 5.33 4.77 -17.19
CA LEU A 73 6.53 5.01 -16.40
C LEU A 73 7.58 5.70 -17.28
N ASP A 74 8.18 6.80 -16.78
CA ASP A 74 9.20 7.58 -17.48
C ASP A 74 8.79 8.01 -18.90
N GLY A 75 7.50 8.36 -19.06
CA GLY A 75 6.90 8.76 -20.35
C GLY A 75 6.60 7.60 -21.29
N LEU A 76 6.98 6.38 -20.98
CA LEU A 76 6.71 5.18 -21.79
C LEU A 76 5.42 4.50 -21.32
N GLU A 77 4.61 4.06 -22.28
CA GLU A 77 3.39 3.31 -21.99
C GLU A 77 3.52 1.87 -22.46
N PHE A 78 2.96 0.96 -21.70
CA PHE A 78 2.83 -0.46 -22.06
C PHE A 78 1.50 -1.02 -21.58
N GLU A 79 1.03 -2.05 -22.26
CA GLU A 79 -0.22 -2.72 -21.92
C GLU A 79 -0.01 -4.22 -21.75
N PHE A 80 -0.77 -4.82 -20.86
CA PHE A 80 -0.82 -6.28 -20.69
C PHE A 80 -2.19 -6.70 -20.18
N ASP A 81 -2.46 -8.01 -20.31
CA ASP A 81 -3.68 -8.62 -19.81
C ASP A 81 -3.45 -9.15 -18.39
N TYR A 82 -4.24 -8.66 -17.43
CA TYR A 82 -4.33 -9.22 -16.09
C TYR A 82 -5.28 -10.42 -16.13
N THR A 83 -4.79 -11.61 -15.77
CA THR A 83 -5.53 -12.88 -15.92
C THR A 83 -6.16 -13.38 -14.63
N GLY A 84 -5.97 -12.64 -13.52
CA GLY A 84 -6.43 -13.06 -12.18
C GLY A 84 -5.57 -14.17 -11.54
N LYS A 85 -4.54 -14.64 -12.24
CA LYS A 85 -3.58 -15.64 -11.71
C LYS A 85 -2.51 -15.00 -10.84
N GLU A 86 -2.25 -13.73 -11.06
CA GLU A 86 -1.32 -12.90 -10.31
C GLU A 86 -1.99 -12.35 -9.06
N THR A 87 -1.21 -12.19 -7.99
CA THR A 87 -1.73 -11.71 -6.69
C THR A 87 -2.18 -10.26 -6.74
N ASN A 88 -1.50 -9.44 -7.56
CA ASN A 88 -1.72 -8.00 -7.68
C ASN A 88 -1.23 -7.47 -9.03
N ILE A 89 -1.50 -6.19 -9.30
CA ILE A 89 -1.14 -5.52 -10.56
C ILE A 89 0.38 -5.43 -10.74
N LEU A 90 1.16 -5.18 -9.68
CA LEU A 90 2.62 -5.13 -9.74
C LEU A 90 3.20 -6.47 -10.20
N ASP A 91 2.79 -7.58 -9.57
CA ASP A 91 3.31 -8.91 -9.94
C ASP A 91 2.93 -9.30 -11.37
N ALA A 92 1.73 -8.91 -11.83
CA ALA A 92 1.33 -9.10 -13.22
C ALA A 92 2.20 -8.31 -14.18
N ALA A 93 2.49 -7.04 -13.88
CA ALA A 93 3.34 -6.18 -14.70
C ALA A 93 4.78 -6.71 -14.79
N LEU A 94 5.38 -7.07 -13.65
CA LEU A 94 6.74 -7.65 -13.60
C LEU A 94 6.84 -8.94 -14.43
N LYS A 95 5.81 -9.80 -14.35
CA LYS A 95 5.75 -11.02 -15.15
C LYS A 95 5.65 -10.76 -16.67
N ASN A 96 5.05 -9.63 -17.05
CA ASN A 96 5.00 -9.17 -18.45
C ASN A 96 6.23 -8.36 -18.88
N GLY A 97 7.28 -8.32 -18.05
CA GLY A 97 8.58 -7.73 -18.39
C GLY A 97 8.69 -6.23 -18.07
N ALA A 98 7.74 -5.67 -17.33
CA ALA A 98 7.84 -4.28 -16.87
C ALA A 98 8.93 -4.14 -15.79
N ASP A 99 9.69 -3.04 -15.82
CA ASP A 99 10.65 -2.67 -14.79
C ASP A 99 10.04 -1.53 -13.95
N LEU A 100 9.36 -1.90 -12.88
CA LEU A 100 8.62 -0.97 -12.02
C LEU A 100 9.30 -0.80 -10.67
N PRO A 101 9.21 0.40 -10.07
CA PRO A 101 9.75 0.62 -8.74
C PRO A 101 8.92 -0.12 -7.67
N PHE A 102 9.59 -0.94 -6.87
CA PHE A 102 9.00 -1.58 -5.69
C PHE A 102 10.07 -1.95 -4.65
N ALA A 103 9.64 -2.16 -3.40
CA ALA A 103 10.54 -2.62 -2.34
C ALA A 103 9.86 -3.65 -1.43
N CYS A 104 8.96 -3.25 -0.52
CA CYS A 104 8.43 -4.12 0.54
C CYS A 104 7.38 -5.14 0.08
N LYS A 105 6.66 -4.88 -1.00
CA LYS A 105 5.46 -5.64 -1.45
C LYS A 105 4.39 -5.86 -0.37
N GLY A 106 4.48 -5.15 0.77
CA GLY A 106 3.60 -5.29 1.94
C GLY A 106 2.70 -4.09 2.20
N GLY A 107 2.68 -3.07 1.32
CA GLY A 107 1.82 -1.89 1.46
C GLY A 107 2.30 -0.85 2.46
N VAL A 108 3.60 -0.86 2.86
CA VAL A 108 4.15 0.03 3.91
C VAL A 108 5.19 1.05 3.43
N CYS A 109 5.82 0.86 2.25
CA CYS A 109 6.97 1.69 1.84
C CYS A 109 6.65 2.73 0.76
N SER A 110 5.47 2.77 0.24
CA SER A 110 5.02 3.62 -0.89
C SER A 110 5.91 3.62 -2.16
N THR A 111 6.98 2.82 -2.24
CA THR A 111 7.86 2.76 -3.42
C THR A 111 7.10 2.39 -4.71
N CYS A 112 6.05 1.59 -4.60
CA CYS A 112 5.19 1.19 -5.72
C CYS A 112 3.94 2.08 -5.86
N LYS A 113 3.95 3.29 -5.27
CA LYS A 113 2.86 4.25 -5.40
C LYS A 113 2.73 4.71 -6.85
N ALA A 114 1.50 4.73 -7.36
CA ALA A 114 1.17 5.27 -8.66
C ALA A 114 -0.26 5.82 -8.64
N HIS A 115 -0.63 6.60 -9.63
CA HIS A 115 -1.97 7.16 -9.75
C HIS A 115 -2.82 6.30 -10.69
N CYS A 116 -4.05 5.99 -10.31
CA CYS A 116 -5.03 5.34 -11.16
C CYS A 116 -5.75 6.42 -11.97
N ASP A 117 -5.34 6.62 -13.23
CA ASP A 117 -5.90 7.66 -14.10
C ASP A 117 -7.25 7.25 -14.69
N GLU A 118 -7.47 5.94 -14.89
CA GLU A 118 -8.71 5.40 -15.43
C GLU A 118 -9.01 4.02 -14.86
N GLY A 119 -10.29 3.76 -14.66
CA GLY A 119 -10.78 2.50 -14.09
C GLY A 119 -10.82 2.51 -12.57
N GLU A 120 -11.01 1.34 -12.00
CA GLU A 120 -11.08 1.13 -10.55
C GLU A 120 -10.21 -0.03 -10.11
N VAL A 121 -9.57 0.14 -8.96
CA VAL A 121 -8.80 -0.90 -8.29
C VAL A 121 -9.21 -1.02 -6.83
N SER A 122 -8.96 -2.19 -6.23
CA SER A 122 -9.01 -2.36 -4.77
C SER A 122 -7.63 -2.65 -4.24
N MET A 123 -7.29 -2.08 -3.09
CA MET A 123 -6.08 -2.41 -2.35
C MET A 123 -6.40 -3.40 -1.23
N ALA A 124 -5.65 -4.50 -1.15
CA ALA A 124 -5.82 -5.50 -0.10
C ALA A 124 -5.45 -4.92 1.27
N VAL A 125 -4.37 -4.16 1.33
CA VAL A 125 -3.95 -3.38 2.51
C VAL A 125 -3.33 -2.06 2.07
N ASN A 126 -3.46 -1.04 2.91
CA ASN A 126 -2.80 0.24 2.74
C ASN A 126 -2.36 0.76 4.11
N TYR A 127 -1.04 0.83 4.30
CA TYR A 127 -0.43 1.39 5.50
C TYR A 127 0.40 2.65 5.20
N ALA A 128 0.66 2.91 3.92
CA ALA A 128 1.60 3.93 3.49
C ALA A 128 0.95 5.19 2.91
N LEU A 129 -0.24 5.07 2.30
CA LEU A 129 -0.93 6.22 1.72
C LEU A 129 -1.87 6.83 2.75
N GLU A 130 -1.84 8.15 2.83
CA GLU A 130 -2.80 8.92 3.61
C GLU A 130 -4.19 8.94 2.93
N PRO A 131 -5.28 9.20 3.68
CA PRO A 131 -6.63 9.20 3.13
C PRO A 131 -6.83 10.14 1.94
N ASP A 132 -6.21 11.32 1.96
CA ASP A 132 -6.26 12.32 0.89
C ASP A 132 -5.54 11.86 -0.38
N GLU A 133 -4.46 11.09 -0.26
CA GLU A 133 -3.79 10.46 -1.40
C GLU A 133 -4.69 9.39 -2.05
N VAL A 134 -5.35 8.57 -1.25
CA VAL A 134 -6.30 7.56 -1.74
C VAL A 134 -7.49 8.23 -2.43
N GLU A 135 -8.05 9.29 -1.85
CA GLU A 135 -9.13 10.09 -2.44
C GLU A 135 -8.69 10.77 -3.74
N ALA A 136 -7.43 11.18 -3.83
CA ALA A 136 -6.83 11.73 -5.04
C ALA A 136 -6.56 10.69 -6.14
N GLY A 137 -6.77 9.39 -5.87
CA GLY A 137 -6.61 8.31 -6.83
C GLY A 137 -5.24 7.59 -6.78
N TYR A 138 -4.41 7.87 -5.78
CA TYR A 138 -3.16 7.12 -5.60
C TYR A 138 -3.40 5.73 -5.05
N VAL A 139 -2.60 4.78 -5.52
CA VAL A 139 -2.69 3.36 -5.15
C VAL A 139 -1.31 2.75 -4.95
N LEU A 140 -1.25 1.69 -4.16
CA LEU A 140 -0.07 0.84 -4.03
C LEU A 140 -0.21 -0.35 -4.98
N THR A 141 0.53 -0.36 -6.08
CA THR A 141 0.37 -1.39 -7.12
C THR A 141 0.63 -2.81 -6.63
N CYS A 142 1.49 -2.96 -5.61
CA CYS A 142 1.77 -4.25 -4.95
C CYS A 142 0.59 -4.79 -4.11
N GLN A 143 -0.43 -3.96 -3.86
CA GLN A 143 -1.62 -4.34 -3.10
C GLN A 143 -2.89 -4.25 -3.95
N SER A 144 -2.78 -3.71 -5.16
CA SER A 144 -3.92 -3.38 -6.02
C SER A 144 -4.35 -4.55 -6.90
N ARG A 145 -5.67 -4.72 -7.03
CA ARG A 145 -6.33 -5.64 -7.98
C ARG A 145 -7.36 -4.86 -8.78
N PRO A 146 -7.54 -5.16 -10.08
CA PRO A 146 -8.52 -4.45 -10.91
C PRO A 146 -9.96 -4.78 -10.48
N LYS A 147 -10.79 -3.74 -10.38
CA LYS A 147 -12.25 -3.83 -10.22
C LYS A 147 -12.98 -3.62 -11.55
N SER A 148 -12.36 -2.89 -12.48
CA SER A 148 -12.89 -2.64 -13.83
C SER A 148 -12.17 -3.50 -14.87
N LYS A 149 -12.77 -3.64 -16.06
CA LYS A 149 -12.18 -4.40 -17.18
C LYS A 149 -10.98 -3.71 -17.82
N PHE A 150 -10.82 -2.42 -17.57
CA PHE A 150 -9.69 -1.60 -17.99
C PHE A 150 -9.22 -0.75 -16.83
N VAL A 151 -7.89 -0.64 -16.66
CA VAL A 151 -7.26 0.19 -15.64
C VAL A 151 -6.02 0.85 -16.23
N TYR A 152 -5.89 2.18 -16.02
CA TYR A 152 -4.70 2.92 -16.40
C TYR A 152 -3.96 3.42 -15.16
N ILE A 153 -2.74 2.95 -14.98
CA ILE A 153 -1.85 3.26 -13.85
C ILE A 153 -0.70 4.14 -14.32
N ASN A 154 -0.48 5.24 -13.66
CA ASN A 154 0.51 6.25 -14.03
C ASN A 154 1.50 6.48 -12.88
N PHE A 155 2.76 6.14 -13.09
CA PHE A 155 3.86 6.34 -12.13
C PHE A 155 4.52 7.72 -12.24
N ASP A 156 4.19 8.49 -13.30
CA ASP A 156 4.81 9.81 -13.56
C ASP A 156 4.10 10.98 -12.82
N LYS A 157 3.09 10.66 -12.01
CA LYS A 157 2.34 11.65 -11.20
C LYS A 157 2.76 11.70 -9.76
#